data_aa59ffc3dbb1eea0cc0506d06a41489d
#
_entry.id   aa59ffc3dbb1eea0cc0506d06a41489d
#
_cell.length_a   1.000
_cell.length_b   1.000
_cell.length_c   1.000
_cell.angle_alpha   90.00
_cell.angle_beta   90.00
_cell.angle_gamma   90.00
#
_symmetry.space_group_name_H-M   'P 1'
#
loop_
_entity.id
_entity.type
_entity.pdbx_description
1 polymer ?
#
loop_
_entity_poly.entity_id
_entity_poly.type
_entity_poly.pdbx_seq_one_letter_code
_entity_poly.pdbx_strand_id
1 'polypeptide(L)' 'MARDNIILQCTECKERNYVTTKNKKNTPGRLELNKFCNRCRCHRLHRENK' A
#
# COMPACT_ATOMS: atom_id res chain seq x y z
N MET A 1 -3.16 5.78 -20.57
CA MET A 1 -2.35 5.97 -19.44
C MET A 1 -2.79 5.11 -18.32
N ALA A 2 -2.00 4.18 -17.99
CA ALA A 2 -2.42 3.13 -17.12
C ALA A 2 -2.04 3.42 -15.68
N ARG A 3 -2.91 4.10 -14.99
CA ARG A 3 -2.81 4.20 -13.54
C ARG A 3 -3.74 3.19 -12.95
N ASP A 4 -3.19 2.32 -12.15
CA ASP A 4 -3.99 1.32 -11.45
C ASP A 4 -4.23 1.76 -10.03
N ASN A 5 -5.47 1.67 -9.60
CA ASN A 5 -5.79 1.91 -8.20
C ASN A 5 -5.29 0.73 -7.38
N ILE A 6 -4.55 1.03 -6.33
CA ILE A 6 -4.05 0.01 -5.43
C ILE A 6 -4.41 0.37 -3.99
N ILE A 7 -4.50 -0.64 -3.17
CA ILE A 7 -4.77 -0.48 -1.76
C ILE A 7 -3.53 -0.91 -0.99
N LEU A 8 -3.06 -0.04 -0.10
CA LEU A 8 -1.93 -0.36 0.76
C LEU A 8 -2.46 -0.95 2.05
N GLN A 9 -2.09 -2.16 2.32
CA GLN A 9 -2.54 -2.91 3.47
C GLN A 9 -1.40 -3.12 4.44
N CYS A 10 -1.67 -2.90 5.71
CA CYS A 10 -0.69 -3.16 6.75
C CYS A 10 -0.35 -4.64 6.78
N THR A 11 0.94 -4.95 6.89
CA THR A 11 1.37 -6.33 6.89
C THR A 11 1.17 -7.01 8.25
N GLU A 12 0.92 -6.23 9.30
CA GLU A 12 0.73 -6.77 10.63
C GLU A 12 -0.74 -7.06 10.93
N CYS A 13 -1.55 -6.03 10.91
CA CYS A 13 -2.97 -6.16 11.24
C CYS A 13 -3.83 -6.40 10.01
N LYS A 14 -3.24 -6.29 8.84
CA LYS A 14 -3.92 -6.48 7.56
C LYS A 14 -5.07 -5.51 7.36
N GLU A 15 -4.89 -4.31 7.88
CA GLU A 15 -5.86 -3.24 7.72
C GLU A 15 -5.55 -2.45 6.46
N ARG A 16 -6.58 -2.18 5.66
CA ARG A 16 -6.42 -1.39 4.45
C ARG A 16 -6.50 0.08 4.82
N ASN A 17 -5.35 0.67 5.05
CA ASN A 17 -5.32 2.05 5.55
C ASN A 17 -5.24 3.09 4.45
N TYR A 18 -4.70 2.72 3.30
CA TYR A 18 -4.41 3.71 2.27
C TYR A 18 -4.84 3.21 0.91
N VAL A 19 -5.28 4.16 0.09
CA VAL A 19 -5.60 3.89 -1.31
C VAL A 19 -4.77 4.86 -2.13
N THR A 20 -4.09 4.33 -3.14
CA THR A 20 -3.26 5.16 -4.00
C THR A 20 -3.29 4.61 -5.42
N THR A 21 -2.56 5.26 -6.30
CA THR A 21 -2.45 4.81 -7.67
C THR A 21 -0.99 4.64 -8.02
N LYS A 22 -0.72 3.78 -8.97
CA LYS A 22 0.64 3.61 -9.46
C LYS A 22 0.64 3.40 -10.96
N ASN A 23 1.78 3.67 -11.58
CA ASN A 23 2.00 3.42 -12.98
C ASN A 23 2.85 2.18 -13.12
N LYS A 24 2.33 1.14 -13.77
CA LYS A 24 3.03 -0.12 -13.91
C LYS A 24 4.35 0.02 -14.65
N LYS A 25 4.42 0.97 -15.55
CA LYS A 25 5.66 1.20 -16.30
C LYS A 25 6.77 1.70 -15.40
N ASN A 26 6.44 2.54 -14.44
CA ASN A 26 7.42 3.11 -13.53
C ASN A 26 7.64 2.24 -12.31
N THR A 27 6.62 1.52 -11.90
CA THR A 27 6.69 0.70 -10.69
C THR A 27 6.17 -0.69 -10.99
N PRO A 28 6.98 -1.51 -11.66
CA PRO A 28 6.60 -2.90 -11.88
C PRO A 28 6.65 -3.66 -10.56
N GLY A 29 5.73 -4.59 -10.37
CA GLY A 29 5.67 -5.34 -9.14
C GLY A 29 4.85 -4.64 -8.09
N ARG A 30 4.91 -5.15 -6.89
CA ARG A 30 4.10 -4.64 -5.79
C ARG A 30 4.76 -3.45 -5.12
N LEU A 31 3.96 -2.46 -4.82
CA LEU A 31 4.42 -1.27 -4.12
C LEU A 31 4.39 -1.54 -2.62
N GLU A 32 5.47 -1.17 -1.96
CA GLU A 32 5.56 -1.30 -0.50
C GLU A 32 6.03 0.01 0.08
N LEU A 33 5.27 0.52 1.03
CA LEU A 33 5.57 1.79 1.66
C LEU A 33 5.40 1.69 3.16
N ASN A 34 6.25 2.43 3.87
CA ASN A 34 6.18 2.52 5.32
C ASN A 34 5.20 3.62 5.67
N LYS A 35 4.07 3.26 6.27
CA LYS A 35 3.03 4.20 6.63
C LYS A 35 2.55 3.96 8.04
N PHE A 36 1.99 5.00 8.65
CA PHE A 36 1.44 4.87 9.98
C PHE A 36 0.16 4.04 9.94
N CYS A 37 0.08 3.05 10.78
CA CYS A 37 -1.10 2.20 10.89
C CYS A 37 -1.90 2.62 12.13
N ASN A 38 -3.12 3.08 11.93
CA ASN A 38 -3.97 3.49 13.04
C ASN A 38 -4.32 2.33 13.95
N ARG A 39 -4.42 1.14 13.39
CA ARG A 39 -4.79 -0.03 14.17
C ARG A 39 -3.62 -0.51 15.02
N CYS A 40 -2.42 -0.51 14.45
CA CYS A 40 -1.22 -0.89 15.18
C CYS A 40 -0.66 0.26 16.01
N ARG A 41 -1.09 1.48 15.69
CA ARG A 41 -0.65 2.71 16.35
C ARG A 41 0.85 2.93 16.23
N CYS A 42 1.41 2.53 15.12
CA CYS A 42 2.82 2.75 14.83
C CYS A 42 3.04 2.60 13.33
N HIS A 43 4.21 2.96 12.89
CA HIS A 43 4.55 2.83 11.49
C HIS A 43 4.80 1.36 11.18
N ARG A 44 4.18 0.90 10.12
CA ARG A 44 4.34 -0.47 9.64
C ARG A 44 4.50 -0.47 8.13
N LEU A 45 5.11 -1.52 7.63
CA LEU A 45 5.21 -1.70 6.19
C LEU A 45 3.83 -2.01 5.64
N HIS A 46 3.42 -1.19 4.69
CA HIS A 46 2.16 -1.42 3.98
C HIS A 46 2.49 -1.91 2.60
N ARG A 47 1.79 -2.94 2.20
CA ARG A 47 2.04 -3.59 0.92
C ARG A 47 0.82 -3.47 0.04
N GLU A 48 1.06 -3.34 -1.25
CA GLU A 48 -0.01 -3.30 -2.23
C GLU A 48 -0.85 -4.57 -2.13
N ASN A 49 -2.14 -4.38 -1.93
CA ASN A 49 -3.09 -5.47 -1.90
C ASN A 49 -4.08 -5.24 -3.03
N LYS A 50 -3.99 -6.03 -4.03
CA LYS A 50 -4.84 -5.83 -5.20
C LYS A 50 -5.90 -6.89 -5.31
#